data_0f1b9ff430fbed530b7dbe473a16a0b0
#
_entry.id   0f1b9ff430fbed530b7dbe473a16a0b0
#
_cell.length_a   1.000
_cell.length_b   1.000
_cell.length_c   1.000
_cell.angle_alpha   90.00
_cell.angle_beta   90.00
_cell.angle_gamma   90.00
#
_symmetry.space_group_name_H-M   'P 1'
#
loop_
_entity.id
_entity.type
_entity.pdbx_description
1 polymer ?
#
loop_
_entity_poly.entity_id
_entity_poly.type
_entity_poly.pdbx_seq_one_letter_code
_entity_poly.pdbx_strand_id
1 'polypeptide(L)'
;MTSERFPFPGIPAIADGSAAVVWVDSHITQGACAYPITPSTNMGSGYQAEVANGTRNLWGEPLFFLEPESEHSSASSCEGFALAGGRVSNFTSGQGLVLMKEVLYTISGKRLPAVFHIGARALTSQALNVHAGHDDVMAVADVGWGILFAKNAQDVADLALIARRAAEEGETPFMTVQDGFLTTHTIENLLLPEPELMKEFIGDPSASTRLRNLMNPSKPLMIGVVQNQDSYMKGKIAQRFFYDRLPAIVERAMEQFYSLTGRRYGLVEAYRLEDADYAIVGMGGMVETAMATVDYLRDRQAVRAGALHVTCFRPFPGPQIVEATKHLKAMAVIERMDNPLAQSNPLTAEIKAAFADALAGAPGYPAIERIPVIYSGSAGLGSRDIRPGDLVATIENMRRNDGGPRYFVLGIKHDLALLPSEDPDVQPAGTFSMRGHSIGGFGSVTTNKVIATIVGDLFGLKVQAYPKYGSEKKGLPTSYYLTVATERIRTHCELRQVDFVPLNDINAFNLGNPLAGLAVGGMVFIQTDKTTPEEVWTRIPDYAKRIIRERRIQVLALDTVKIAREAASSPDLEQRMQGIVLLGI
;
A
#
# COMPACT_ATOMS: atom_id res chain seq x y z
N MET A 1 10.77 -33.60 -10.33
CA MET A 1 9.53 -32.84 -10.20
C MET A 1 9.47 -31.92 -11.40
N THR A 2 8.57 -32.17 -12.34
CA THR A 2 8.32 -31.25 -13.45
C THR A 2 7.75 -29.97 -12.84
N SER A 3 8.44 -28.85 -13.01
CA SER A 3 7.90 -27.54 -12.62
C SER A 3 6.58 -27.36 -13.38
N GLU A 4 5.47 -27.33 -12.67
CA GLU A 4 4.21 -26.87 -13.25
C GLU A 4 4.45 -25.49 -13.81
N ARG A 5 4.42 -25.37 -15.12
CA ARG A 5 4.59 -24.10 -15.81
C ARG A 5 3.22 -23.45 -15.86
N PHE A 6 3.00 -22.44 -15.00
CA PHE A 6 1.78 -21.64 -15.06
C PHE A 6 1.69 -20.92 -16.41
N PRO A 7 0.49 -20.80 -17.00
CA PRO A 7 0.33 -20.19 -18.33
C PRO A 7 0.72 -18.70 -18.36
N PHE A 8 0.56 -17.98 -17.25
CA PHE A 8 0.82 -16.53 -17.16
C PHE A 8 1.75 -16.19 -16.00
N PRO A 9 3.07 -16.25 -16.20
CA PRO A 9 4.04 -15.96 -15.13
C PRO A 9 4.13 -14.48 -14.73
N GLY A 10 3.64 -13.57 -15.57
CA GLY A 10 3.70 -12.12 -15.41
C GLY A 10 4.82 -11.45 -16.18
N ILE A 11 4.64 -10.19 -16.51
CA ILE A 11 5.62 -9.33 -17.19
C ILE A 11 6.50 -8.68 -16.11
N PRO A 12 7.82 -8.96 -16.03
CA PRO A 12 8.70 -8.29 -15.08
C PRO A 12 8.67 -6.77 -15.28
N ALA A 13 8.47 -6.04 -14.20
CA ALA A 13 8.44 -4.59 -14.21
C ALA A 13 8.95 -4.02 -12.88
N ILE A 14 9.30 -2.73 -12.92
CA ILE A 14 9.68 -1.94 -11.76
C ILE A 14 8.72 -0.76 -11.69
N ALA A 15 7.78 -0.81 -10.76
CA ALA A 15 6.71 0.17 -10.67
C ALA A 15 6.22 0.35 -9.23
N ASP A 16 5.49 1.43 -9.00
CA ASP A 16 4.76 1.66 -7.75
C ASP A 16 3.31 1.16 -7.85
N GLY A 17 2.62 1.11 -6.71
CA GLY A 17 1.24 0.63 -6.67
C GLY A 17 0.27 1.47 -7.51
N SER A 18 0.53 2.78 -7.69
CA SER A 18 -0.31 3.61 -8.56
C SER A 18 -0.15 3.23 -10.03
N ALA A 19 1.07 2.99 -10.49
CA ALA A 19 1.34 2.55 -11.86
C ALA A 19 0.77 1.14 -12.13
N ALA A 20 0.80 0.26 -11.13
CA ALA A 20 0.21 -1.07 -11.21
C ALA A 20 -1.33 -1.01 -11.43
N VAL A 21 -2.03 -0.11 -10.72
CA VAL A 21 -3.47 0.13 -10.95
C VAL A 21 -3.73 0.64 -12.35
N VAL A 22 -2.96 1.66 -12.80
CA VAL A 22 -3.13 2.25 -14.13
C VAL A 22 -2.94 1.20 -15.21
N TRP A 23 -1.92 0.36 -15.10
CA TRP A 23 -1.69 -0.76 -16.03
C TRP A 23 -2.91 -1.67 -16.14
N VAL A 24 -3.44 -2.14 -15.02
CA VAL A 24 -4.58 -3.06 -15.02
C VAL A 24 -5.83 -2.37 -15.58
N ASP A 25 -6.19 -1.21 -15.01
CA ASP A 25 -7.46 -0.57 -15.33
C ASP A 25 -7.54 -0.01 -16.75
N SER A 26 -6.45 0.51 -17.30
CA SER A 26 -6.42 0.96 -18.70
C SER A 26 -6.63 -0.19 -19.69
N HIS A 27 -6.29 -1.41 -19.29
CA HIS A 27 -6.50 -2.60 -20.12
C HIS A 27 -7.93 -3.15 -20.04
N ILE A 28 -8.57 -3.13 -18.85
CA ILE A 28 -9.81 -3.89 -18.63
C ILE A 28 -11.07 -3.02 -18.52
N THR A 29 -10.96 -1.71 -18.29
CA THR A 29 -12.14 -0.84 -18.11
C THR A 29 -12.53 -0.12 -19.40
N GLN A 30 -13.72 0.46 -19.41
CA GLN A 30 -14.21 1.34 -20.46
C GLN A 30 -14.04 2.81 -20.05
N GLY A 31 -13.91 3.08 -18.76
CA GLY A 31 -13.70 4.42 -18.26
C GLY A 31 -13.41 4.49 -16.78
N ALA A 32 -13.01 5.67 -16.35
CA ALA A 32 -12.86 6.02 -14.95
C ALA A 32 -13.43 7.43 -14.71
N CYS A 33 -13.94 7.65 -13.50
CA CYS A 33 -14.35 8.95 -13.04
C CYS A 33 -13.65 9.21 -11.71
N ALA A 34 -12.86 10.29 -11.60
CA ALA A 34 -12.11 10.58 -10.40
C ALA A 34 -11.94 12.09 -10.19
N TYR A 35 -11.81 12.51 -8.95
CA TYR A 35 -11.39 13.85 -8.57
C TYR A 35 -10.02 13.79 -7.91
N PRO A 36 -9.05 14.66 -8.30
CA PRO A 36 -7.68 14.56 -7.82
C PRO A 36 -7.56 14.77 -6.31
N ILE A 37 -7.09 13.76 -5.61
CA ILE A 37 -6.79 13.83 -4.17
C ILE A 37 -5.54 13.00 -3.84
N THR A 38 -4.58 13.59 -3.13
CA THR A 38 -3.35 12.91 -2.70
C THR A 38 -3.68 11.85 -1.62
N PRO A 39 -3.10 10.63 -1.68
CA PRO A 39 -2.06 10.13 -2.59
C PRO A 39 -2.56 9.38 -3.85
N SER A 40 -3.85 9.35 -4.13
CA SER A 40 -4.41 8.66 -5.30
C SER A 40 -4.25 9.43 -6.63
N THR A 41 -3.77 10.66 -6.59
CA THR A 41 -3.63 11.54 -7.77
C THR A 41 -2.87 10.85 -8.92
N ASN A 42 -1.82 10.08 -8.62
CA ASN A 42 -1.02 9.41 -9.65
C ASN A 42 -1.82 8.34 -10.41
N MET A 43 -2.78 7.68 -9.76
CA MET A 43 -3.66 6.72 -10.43
C MET A 43 -4.58 7.45 -11.43
N GLY A 44 -5.26 8.51 -10.99
CA GLY A 44 -6.15 9.31 -11.84
C GLY A 44 -5.41 9.96 -13.02
N SER A 45 -4.29 10.65 -12.75
CA SER A 45 -3.50 11.31 -13.79
C SER A 45 -2.85 10.32 -14.76
N GLY A 46 -2.42 9.14 -14.28
CA GLY A 46 -1.91 8.08 -15.13
C GLY A 46 -2.98 7.53 -16.08
N TYR A 47 -4.18 7.25 -15.56
CA TYR A 47 -5.29 6.79 -16.40
C TYR A 47 -5.72 7.88 -17.40
N GLN A 48 -5.76 9.15 -16.98
CA GLN A 48 -6.04 10.29 -17.88
C GLN A 48 -5.00 10.42 -18.99
N ALA A 49 -3.72 10.15 -18.70
CA ALA A 49 -2.67 10.14 -19.71
C ALA A 49 -2.89 9.03 -20.75
N GLU A 50 -3.33 7.84 -20.34
CA GLU A 50 -3.69 6.76 -21.27
C GLU A 50 -4.85 7.17 -22.20
N VAL A 51 -5.88 7.84 -21.65
CA VAL A 51 -6.97 8.39 -22.47
C VAL A 51 -6.45 9.42 -23.48
N ALA A 52 -5.59 10.35 -23.04
CA ALA A 52 -5.01 11.38 -23.90
C ALA A 52 -4.11 10.80 -25.01
N ASN A 53 -3.45 9.68 -24.74
CA ASN A 53 -2.63 8.94 -25.71
C ASN A 53 -3.48 8.13 -26.71
N GLY A 54 -4.81 8.07 -26.52
CA GLY A 54 -5.70 7.30 -27.38
C GLY A 54 -5.63 5.79 -27.15
N THR A 55 -5.17 5.37 -25.98
CA THR A 55 -5.11 3.95 -25.58
C THR A 55 -6.51 3.34 -25.65
N ARG A 56 -6.57 2.10 -26.10
CA ARG A 56 -7.78 1.29 -26.14
C ARG A 56 -7.68 0.13 -25.17
N ASN A 57 -8.81 -0.23 -24.57
CA ASN A 57 -8.85 -1.43 -23.73
C ASN A 57 -8.65 -2.72 -24.55
N LEU A 58 -8.57 -3.86 -23.89
CA LEU A 58 -8.30 -5.15 -24.51
C LEU A 58 -9.38 -5.61 -25.50
N TRP A 59 -10.54 -4.97 -25.52
CA TRP A 59 -11.64 -5.23 -26.47
C TRP A 59 -11.71 -4.18 -27.58
N GLY A 60 -10.70 -3.31 -27.68
CA GLY A 60 -10.56 -2.33 -28.75
C GLY A 60 -11.40 -1.07 -28.56
N GLU A 61 -11.99 -0.86 -27.38
CA GLU A 61 -12.81 0.32 -27.07
C GLU A 61 -11.93 1.49 -26.57
N PRO A 62 -12.25 2.74 -26.96
CA PRO A 62 -11.55 3.90 -26.43
C PRO A 62 -11.84 4.05 -24.92
N LEU A 63 -10.84 4.46 -24.18
CA LEU A 63 -10.99 4.78 -22.77
C LEU A 63 -11.67 6.14 -22.59
N PHE A 64 -12.44 6.26 -21.51
CA PHE A 64 -13.09 7.50 -21.10
C PHE A 64 -12.62 7.93 -19.72
N PHE A 65 -12.39 9.23 -19.51
CA PHE A 65 -12.09 9.79 -18.20
C PHE A 65 -12.93 11.04 -17.94
N LEU A 66 -13.53 11.10 -16.76
CA LEU A 66 -14.29 12.25 -16.27
C LEU A 66 -13.73 12.74 -14.95
N GLU A 67 -13.36 14.03 -14.92
CA GLU A 67 -13.02 14.75 -13.70
C GLU A 67 -14.12 15.78 -13.42
N PRO A 68 -15.07 15.47 -12.52
CA PRO A 68 -16.12 16.40 -12.12
C PRO A 68 -15.63 17.37 -11.05
N GLU A 69 -16.53 18.16 -10.44
CA GLU A 69 -16.19 19.20 -9.47
C GLU A 69 -15.88 18.69 -8.05
N SER A 70 -16.15 17.42 -7.76
CA SER A 70 -15.89 16.83 -6.44
C SER A 70 -15.82 15.30 -6.47
N GLU A 71 -15.32 14.71 -5.38
CA GLU A 71 -15.30 13.26 -5.21
C GLU A 71 -16.72 12.67 -5.15
N HIS A 72 -17.68 13.36 -4.53
CA HIS A 72 -19.08 12.95 -4.51
C HIS A 72 -19.63 12.80 -5.95
N SER A 73 -19.41 13.80 -6.79
CA SER A 73 -19.85 13.77 -8.18
C SER A 73 -19.10 12.72 -9.00
N SER A 74 -17.84 12.45 -8.68
CA SER A 74 -17.08 11.38 -9.36
C SER A 74 -17.66 10.01 -9.06
N ALA A 75 -18.05 9.74 -7.82
CA ALA A 75 -18.74 8.50 -7.45
C ALA A 75 -20.12 8.39 -8.12
N SER A 76 -20.90 9.50 -8.16
CA SER A 76 -22.20 9.55 -8.85
C SER A 76 -22.05 9.29 -10.36
N SER A 77 -20.98 9.79 -10.98
CA SER A 77 -20.67 9.53 -12.39
C SER A 77 -20.33 8.05 -12.61
N CYS A 78 -19.56 7.42 -11.71
CA CYS A 78 -19.32 5.97 -11.73
C CYS A 78 -20.61 5.17 -11.59
N GLU A 79 -21.54 5.62 -10.73
CA GLU A 79 -22.84 4.99 -10.59
C GLU A 79 -23.61 5.01 -11.92
N GLY A 80 -23.71 6.19 -12.57
CA GLY A 80 -24.37 6.32 -13.88
C GLY A 80 -23.73 5.45 -14.95
N PHE A 81 -22.40 5.40 -14.98
CA PHE A 81 -21.63 4.59 -15.93
C PHE A 81 -21.92 3.08 -15.74
N ALA A 82 -21.90 2.61 -14.49
CA ALA A 82 -22.19 1.22 -14.16
C ALA A 82 -23.67 0.85 -14.38
N LEU A 83 -24.61 1.80 -14.15
CA LEU A 83 -26.04 1.61 -14.48
C LEU A 83 -26.27 1.39 -15.96
N ALA A 84 -25.49 2.04 -16.81
CA ALA A 84 -25.50 1.82 -18.27
C ALA A 84 -24.80 0.51 -18.70
N GLY A 85 -24.28 -0.27 -17.76
CA GLY A 85 -23.61 -1.54 -18.03
C GLY A 85 -22.14 -1.39 -18.40
N GLY A 86 -21.52 -0.25 -18.11
CA GLY A 86 -20.11 -0.02 -18.35
C GLY A 86 -19.22 -0.52 -17.19
N ARG A 87 -18.02 -0.97 -17.54
CA ARG A 87 -16.97 -1.35 -16.60
C ARG A 87 -16.16 -0.11 -16.23
N VAL A 88 -16.33 0.36 -14.98
CA VAL A 88 -15.81 1.66 -14.53
C VAL A 88 -15.01 1.54 -13.24
N SER A 89 -14.03 2.44 -13.07
CA SER A 89 -13.24 2.59 -11.84
C SER A 89 -13.24 4.02 -11.33
N ASN A 90 -12.84 4.17 -10.06
CA ASN A 90 -12.56 5.44 -9.41
C ASN A 90 -11.25 5.34 -8.63
N PHE A 91 -10.57 6.49 -8.46
CA PHE A 91 -9.32 6.62 -7.72
C PHE A 91 -9.48 7.72 -6.67
N THR A 92 -9.41 7.36 -5.38
CA THR A 92 -9.67 8.31 -4.31
C THR A 92 -8.87 8.01 -3.03
N SER A 93 -8.99 8.88 -2.03
CA SER A 93 -8.27 8.82 -0.76
C SER A 93 -8.97 9.65 0.31
N GLY A 94 -8.76 9.35 1.59
CA GLY A 94 -9.02 10.24 2.70
C GLY A 94 -10.43 10.83 2.73
N GLN A 95 -10.48 12.15 2.84
CA GLN A 95 -11.73 12.91 2.89
C GLN A 95 -12.59 12.72 1.64
N GLY A 96 -11.96 12.51 0.47
CA GLY A 96 -12.69 12.23 -0.76
C GLY A 96 -13.50 10.95 -0.68
N LEU A 97 -12.92 9.89 -0.13
CA LEU A 97 -13.63 8.63 0.10
C LEU A 97 -14.83 8.82 1.06
N VAL A 98 -14.63 9.57 2.14
CA VAL A 98 -15.70 9.83 3.12
C VAL A 98 -16.79 10.72 2.52
N LEU A 99 -16.44 11.70 1.69
CA LEU A 99 -17.41 12.56 1.00
C LEU A 99 -18.31 11.76 0.05
N MET A 100 -17.84 10.65 -0.51
CA MET A 100 -18.62 9.76 -1.37
C MET A 100 -19.62 8.87 -0.61
N LYS A 101 -19.58 8.79 0.72
CA LYS A 101 -20.24 7.72 1.51
C LYS A 101 -21.71 7.51 1.15
N GLU A 102 -22.47 8.58 0.92
CA GLU A 102 -23.86 8.48 0.50
C GLU A 102 -24.02 7.71 -0.81
N VAL A 103 -23.20 8.07 -1.81
CA VAL A 103 -23.24 7.44 -3.13
C VAL A 103 -22.76 5.99 -3.07
N LEU A 104 -21.79 5.67 -2.21
CA LEU A 104 -21.34 4.28 -2.02
C LEU A 104 -22.48 3.36 -1.57
N TYR A 105 -23.39 3.84 -0.71
CA TYR A 105 -24.61 3.11 -0.33
C TYR A 105 -25.56 2.89 -1.51
N THR A 106 -25.69 3.86 -2.42
CA THR A 106 -26.58 3.73 -3.58
C THR A 106 -25.99 2.76 -4.61
N ILE A 107 -24.68 2.79 -4.85
CA ILE A 107 -23.97 1.87 -5.72
C ILE A 107 -24.13 0.42 -5.22
N SER A 108 -23.86 0.16 -3.95
CA SER A 108 -24.04 -1.18 -3.36
C SER A 108 -25.49 -1.61 -3.31
N GLY A 109 -26.40 -0.70 -2.98
CA GLY A 109 -27.85 -0.95 -2.96
C GLY A 109 -28.43 -1.34 -4.31
N LYS A 110 -27.85 -0.85 -5.40
CA LYS A 110 -28.17 -1.22 -6.79
C LYS A 110 -27.34 -2.38 -7.31
N ARG A 111 -26.39 -2.89 -6.49
CA ARG A 111 -25.50 -4.03 -6.78
C ARG A 111 -24.69 -3.82 -8.07
N LEU A 112 -24.14 -2.63 -8.22
CA LEU A 112 -23.33 -2.26 -9.38
C LEU A 112 -21.89 -2.72 -9.18
N PRO A 113 -21.28 -3.45 -10.12
CA PRO A 113 -19.95 -4.04 -9.97
C PRO A 113 -18.83 -3.02 -10.27
N ALA A 114 -18.87 -1.85 -9.65
CA ALA A 114 -17.80 -0.86 -9.72
C ALA A 114 -16.61 -1.28 -8.86
N VAL A 115 -15.39 -0.91 -9.28
CA VAL A 115 -14.18 -1.09 -8.47
C VAL A 115 -13.53 0.26 -8.23
N PHE A 116 -13.31 0.59 -6.94
CA PHE A 116 -12.63 1.81 -6.52
C PHE A 116 -11.26 1.47 -5.95
N HIS A 117 -10.23 2.17 -6.38
CA HIS A 117 -8.85 2.01 -5.91
C HIS A 117 -8.53 3.12 -4.91
N ILE A 118 -8.22 2.71 -3.67
CA ILE A 118 -8.07 3.62 -2.54
C ILE A 118 -6.58 3.71 -2.16
N GLY A 119 -6.02 4.91 -2.26
CA GLY A 119 -4.78 5.24 -1.57
C GLY A 119 -5.10 5.63 -0.13
N ALA A 120 -5.09 4.68 0.79
CA ALA A 120 -5.56 4.88 2.15
C ALA A 120 -4.80 6.01 2.87
N ARG A 121 -5.53 6.97 3.42
CA ARG A 121 -5.00 8.21 3.96
C ARG A 121 -5.66 8.58 5.27
N ALA A 122 -4.85 9.10 6.21
CA ALA A 122 -5.34 9.65 7.46
C ALA A 122 -6.39 10.75 7.25
N LEU A 123 -7.49 10.68 7.99
CA LEU A 123 -8.53 11.71 7.96
C LEU A 123 -8.07 12.97 8.70
N THR A 124 -8.55 14.13 8.24
CA THR A 124 -8.35 15.40 8.94
C THR A 124 -9.08 15.35 10.28
N SER A 125 -8.33 15.63 11.33
CA SER A 125 -8.87 15.75 12.68
C SER A 125 -8.31 17.01 13.35
N GLN A 126 -7.31 16.91 14.23
CA GLN A 126 -6.65 18.09 14.81
C GLN A 126 -5.80 18.86 13.78
N ALA A 127 -5.39 18.20 12.69
CA ALA A 127 -4.65 18.79 11.59
C ALA A 127 -4.88 17.99 10.30
N LEU A 128 -4.62 18.63 9.15
CA LEU A 128 -4.58 17.94 7.87
C LEU A 128 -3.35 17.04 7.79
N ASN A 129 -3.55 15.80 7.38
CA ASN A 129 -2.47 14.89 7.02
C ASN A 129 -2.78 14.26 5.66
N VAL A 130 -1.76 14.08 4.81
CA VAL A 130 -1.92 13.52 3.45
C VAL A 130 -1.32 12.11 3.32
N HIS A 131 -0.76 11.59 4.41
CA HIS A 131 -0.05 10.31 4.45
C HIS A 131 -0.96 9.17 4.91
N ALA A 132 -0.44 7.95 4.90
CA ALA A 132 -1.21 6.75 5.15
C ALA A 132 -1.94 6.73 6.51
N GLY A 133 -3.17 6.30 6.46
CA GLY A 133 -4.04 5.94 7.57
C GLY A 133 -5.10 5.00 7.05
N HIS A 134 -5.76 4.21 7.89
CA HIS A 134 -6.86 3.33 7.49
C HIS A 134 -8.22 3.84 7.98
N ASP A 135 -8.24 4.96 8.66
CA ASP A 135 -9.43 5.60 9.20
C ASP A 135 -10.43 6.05 8.13
N ASP A 136 -9.97 6.42 6.93
CA ASP A 136 -10.82 6.71 5.78
C ASP A 136 -11.59 5.46 5.30
N VAL A 137 -10.92 4.33 5.14
CA VAL A 137 -11.54 3.05 4.75
C VAL A 137 -12.48 2.55 5.84
N MET A 138 -12.08 2.67 7.12
CA MET A 138 -12.91 2.26 8.25
C MET A 138 -14.17 3.12 8.37
N ALA A 139 -14.10 4.40 8.01
CA ALA A 139 -15.27 5.29 7.98
C ALA A 139 -16.34 4.86 6.96
N VAL A 140 -15.99 4.06 5.96
CA VAL A 140 -16.89 3.55 4.93
C VAL A 140 -17.03 2.02 4.93
N ALA A 141 -16.55 1.33 5.95
CA ALA A 141 -16.54 -0.13 6.02
C ALA A 141 -17.95 -0.77 6.08
N ASP A 142 -18.98 0.04 6.31
CA ASP A 142 -20.39 -0.34 6.47
C ASP A 142 -21.26 -0.15 5.21
N VAL A 143 -20.69 0.36 4.11
CA VAL A 143 -21.46 0.73 2.90
C VAL A 143 -21.85 -0.44 2.00
N GLY A 144 -21.51 -1.69 2.36
CA GLY A 144 -21.87 -2.88 1.59
C GLY A 144 -20.97 -3.15 0.37
N TRP A 145 -19.71 -2.79 0.48
CA TRP A 145 -18.66 -3.04 -0.52
C TRP A 145 -17.73 -4.16 -0.06
N GLY A 146 -17.21 -4.94 -1.00
CA GLY A 146 -16.01 -5.76 -0.74
C GLY A 146 -14.79 -4.87 -0.53
N ILE A 147 -13.88 -5.25 0.36
CA ILE A 147 -12.67 -4.45 0.68
C ILE A 147 -11.47 -5.38 0.77
N LEU A 148 -10.51 -5.21 -0.16
CA LEU A 148 -9.27 -5.98 -0.23
C LEU A 148 -8.07 -5.08 0.02
N PHE A 149 -7.21 -5.45 0.98
CA PHE A 149 -5.98 -4.73 1.31
C PHE A 149 -4.76 -5.36 0.66
N ALA A 150 -3.99 -4.56 -0.06
CA ALA A 150 -2.69 -4.91 -0.64
C ALA A 150 -1.56 -4.54 0.32
N LYS A 151 -0.53 -5.39 0.43
CA LYS A 151 0.65 -5.14 1.26
C LYS A 151 1.85 -4.58 0.48
N ASN A 152 1.83 -4.65 -0.85
CA ASN A 152 2.90 -4.19 -1.76
C ASN A 152 2.35 -3.93 -3.18
N ALA A 153 3.19 -3.47 -4.09
CA ALA A 153 2.79 -3.16 -5.47
C ALA A 153 2.34 -4.39 -6.27
N GLN A 154 2.88 -5.59 -5.99
CA GLN A 154 2.42 -6.83 -6.63
C GLN A 154 0.99 -7.16 -6.25
N ASP A 155 0.68 -7.08 -4.95
CA ASP A 155 -0.69 -7.32 -4.47
C ASP A 155 -1.67 -6.31 -5.09
N VAL A 156 -1.25 -5.06 -5.27
CA VAL A 156 -2.09 -4.02 -5.91
C VAL A 156 -2.50 -4.42 -7.32
N ALA A 157 -1.56 -4.87 -8.14
CA ALA A 157 -1.85 -5.32 -9.51
C ALA A 157 -2.81 -6.52 -9.53
N ASP A 158 -2.52 -7.53 -8.73
CA ASP A 158 -3.25 -8.79 -8.74
C ASP A 158 -4.64 -8.66 -8.09
N LEU A 159 -4.73 -7.94 -6.97
CA LEU A 159 -6.01 -7.71 -6.29
C LEU A 159 -6.94 -6.79 -7.09
N ALA A 160 -6.42 -5.93 -7.97
CA ALA A 160 -7.26 -5.16 -8.90
C ALA A 160 -8.07 -6.08 -9.83
N LEU A 161 -7.42 -7.13 -10.37
CA LEU A 161 -8.10 -8.15 -11.19
C LEU A 161 -9.05 -9.02 -10.36
N ILE A 162 -8.60 -9.50 -9.20
CA ILE A 162 -9.41 -10.34 -8.31
C ILE A 162 -10.66 -9.59 -7.84
N ALA A 163 -10.52 -8.32 -7.45
CA ALA A 163 -11.65 -7.47 -7.06
C ALA A 163 -12.64 -7.26 -8.21
N ARG A 164 -12.15 -7.02 -9.43
CA ARG A 164 -12.99 -6.87 -10.62
C ARG A 164 -13.78 -8.15 -10.90
N ARG A 165 -13.12 -9.30 -10.90
CA ARG A 165 -13.77 -10.58 -11.10
C ARG A 165 -14.82 -10.85 -10.04
N ALA A 166 -14.47 -10.66 -8.76
CA ALA A 166 -15.39 -10.85 -7.65
C ALA A 166 -16.58 -9.88 -7.68
N ALA A 167 -16.35 -8.62 -8.08
CA ALA A 167 -17.39 -7.62 -8.20
C ALA A 167 -18.43 -8.00 -9.26
N GLU A 168 -17.97 -8.44 -10.43
CA GLU A 168 -18.88 -8.82 -11.54
C GLU A 168 -19.63 -10.11 -11.26
N GLU A 169 -18.97 -11.13 -10.71
CA GLU A 169 -19.61 -12.40 -10.34
C GLU A 169 -20.56 -12.25 -9.15
N GLY A 170 -20.14 -11.47 -8.14
CA GLY A 170 -20.91 -11.23 -6.91
C GLY A 170 -21.97 -10.14 -7.03
N GLU A 171 -22.04 -9.43 -8.17
CA GLU A 171 -22.90 -8.27 -8.34
C GLU A 171 -22.80 -7.30 -7.16
N THR A 172 -21.57 -7.03 -6.73
CA THR A 172 -21.27 -6.23 -5.55
C THR A 172 -20.05 -5.35 -5.85
N PRO A 173 -20.05 -4.06 -5.51
CA PRO A 173 -18.89 -3.21 -5.73
C PRO A 173 -17.74 -3.58 -4.77
N PHE A 174 -16.51 -3.31 -5.20
CA PHE A 174 -15.30 -3.58 -4.43
C PHE A 174 -14.38 -2.36 -4.32
N MET A 175 -13.65 -2.29 -3.20
CA MET A 175 -12.52 -1.41 -3.00
C MET A 175 -11.24 -2.25 -2.93
N THR A 176 -10.19 -1.85 -3.67
CA THR A 176 -8.82 -2.29 -3.41
C THR A 176 -8.09 -1.19 -2.68
N VAL A 177 -7.40 -1.52 -1.62
CA VAL A 177 -6.78 -0.56 -0.71
C VAL A 177 -5.28 -0.77 -0.70
N GLN A 178 -4.52 0.30 -0.87
CA GLN A 178 -3.07 0.34 -0.71
C GLN A 178 -2.67 1.50 0.20
N ASP A 179 -1.61 1.34 0.98
CA ASP A 179 -1.13 2.37 1.91
C ASP A 179 -0.65 3.61 1.14
N GLY A 180 -1.23 4.76 1.47
CA GLY A 180 -0.87 6.04 0.87
C GLY A 180 0.61 6.38 1.06
N PHE A 181 1.30 6.79 0.01
CA PHE A 181 2.76 6.98 -0.10
C PHE A 181 3.58 5.70 0.09
N LEU A 182 3.28 4.88 1.08
CA LEU A 182 4.07 3.69 1.42
C LEU A 182 3.97 2.57 0.37
N THR A 183 2.86 2.50 -0.35
CA THR A 183 2.66 1.57 -1.48
C THR A 183 2.37 2.33 -2.78
N THR A 184 1.54 3.41 -2.70
CA THR A 184 1.17 4.18 -3.89
C THR A 184 2.37 4.84 -4.59
N HIS A 185 3.48 5.10 -3.90
CA HIS A 185 4.66 5.81 -4.41
C HIS A 185 5.97 5.05 -4.21
N THR A 186 5.94 3.87 -3.63
CA THR A 186 7.13 3.01 -3.49
C THR A 186 7.29 2.15 -4.72
N ILE A 187 8.41 2.31 -5.41
CA ILE A 187 8.79 1.50 -6.55
C ILE A 187 9.39 0.20 -6.06
N GLU A 188 8.91 -0.91 -6.64
CA GLU A 188 9.34 -2.27 -6.33
C GLU A 188 9.38 -3.12 -7.61
N ASN A 189 10.05 -4.27 -7.53
CA ASN A 189 9.93 -5.29 -8.57
C ASN A 189 8.57 -5.98 -8.45
N LEU A 190 7.86 -6.07 -9.56
CA LEU A 190 6.61 -6.82 -9.63
C LEU A 190 6.47 -7.53 -10.98
N LEU A 191 5.50 -8.39 -11.07
CA LEU A 191 5.08 -9.10 -12.27
C LEU A 191 3.72 -8.53 -12.69
N LEU A 192 3.71 -7.67 -13.68
CA LEU A 192 2.45 -7.12 -14.21
C LEU A 192 1.65 -8.23 -14.90
N PRO A 193 0.32 -8.24 -14.74
CA PRO A 193 -0.55 -9.17 -15.45
C PRO A 193 -0.42 -8.98 -16.97
N GLU A 194 -0.31 -10.08 -17.69
CA GLU A 194 -0.31 -10.07 -19.16
C GLU A 194 -1.69 -9.71 -19.71
N PRO A 195 -1.80 -9.03 -20.85
CA PRO A 195 -3.07 -8.76 -21.53
C PRO A 195 -3.92 -10.01 -21.74
N GLU A 196 -3.27 -11.13 -22.07
CA GLU A 196 -3.92 -12.44 -22.28
C GLU A 196 -4.51 -12.99 -20.98
N LEU A 197 -3.77 -12.91 -19.87
CA LEU A 197 -4.26 -13.26 -18.53
C LEU A 197 -5.50 -12.42 -18.20
N MET A 198 -5.43 -11.10 -18.40
CA MET A 198 -6.53 -10.20 -18.09
C MET A 198 -7.79 -10.55 -18.90
N LYS A 199 -7.65 -10.85 -20.21
CA LYS A 199 -8.77 -11.29 -21.05
C LYS A 199 -9.39 -12.59 -20.55
N GLU A 200 -8.57 -13.59 -20.25
CA GLU A 200 -9.04 -14.90 -19.81
C GLU A 200 -9.71 -14.83 -18.44
N PHE A 201 -9.10 -14.10 -17.51
CA PHE A 201 -9.56 -14.03 -16.12
C PHE A 201 -10.82 -13.18 -15.94
N ILE A 202 -10.90 -12.02 -16.60
CA ILE A 202 -12.03 -11.09 -16.44
C ILE A 202 -13.14 -11.37 -17.47
N GLY A 203 -12.80 -11.73 -18.70
CA GLY A 203 -13.77 -11.92 -19.78
C GLY A 203 -14.29 -10.60 -20.39
N ASP A 204 -15.00 -10.74 -21.50
CA ASP A 204 -15.55 -9.62 -22.27
C ASP A 204 -16.68 -8.92 -21.49
N PRO A 205 -16.69 -7.56 -21.40
CA PRO A 205 -17.77 -6.81 -20.77
C PRO A 205 -19.16 -7.10 -21.35
N SER A 206 -19.26 -7.47 -22.63
CA SER A 206 -20.53 -7.82 -23.27
C SER A 206 -21.19 -9.07 -22.68
N ALA A 207 -20.39 -9.98 -22.13
CA ALA A 207 -20.87 -11.20 -21.48
C ALA A 207 -21.15 -11.04 -19.97
N SER A 208 -20.80 -9.89 -19.38
CA SER A 208 -20.98 -9.61 -17.96
C SER A 208 -21.74 -8.30 -17.70
N THR A 209 -21.02 -7.18 -17.63
CA THR A 209 -21.58 -5.90 -17.20
C THR A 209 -22.63 -5.34 -18.17
N ARG A 210 -22.43 -5.50 -19.49
CA ARG A 210 -23.40 -5.00 -20.48
C ARG A 210 -24.74 -5.73 -20.46
N LEU A 211 -24.78 -7.00 -20.07
CA LEU A 211 -26.03 -7.72 -19.89
C LEU A 211 -26.88 -7.12 -18.78
N ARG A 212 -26.25 -6.40 -17.86
CA ARG A 212 -26.87 -5.73 -16.71
C ARG A 212 -27.16 -4.24 -16.96
N ASN A 213 -27.22 -3.80 -18.20
CA ASN A 213 -27.63 -2.42 -18.49
C ASN A 213 -29.04 -2.14 -17.93
N LEU A 214 -29.07 -1.49 -16.76
CA LEU A 214 -30.31 -1.13 -16.05
C LEU A 214 -30.99 0.12 -16.65
N MET A 215 -30.30 0.81 -17.56
CA MET A 215 -30.82 1.98 -18.28
C MET A 215 -31.41 1.60 -19.66
N ASN A 216 -31.72 0.33 -19.89
CA ASN A 216 -32.25 -0.14 -21.17
C ASN A 216 -33.72 0.26 -21.35
N PRO A 217 -34.08 1.16 -22.31
CA PRO A 217 -35.45 1.58 -22.51
C PRO A 217 -36.41 0.47 -22.98
N SER A 218 -35.88 -0.58 -23.62
CA SER A 218 -36.67 -1.74 -24.06
C SER A 218 -37.04 -2.70 -22.90
N LYS A 219 -36.38 -2.57 -21.76
CA LYS A 219 -36.63 -3.32 -20.52
C LYS A 219 -36.56 -2.37 -19.33
N PRO A 220 -37.53 -1.45 -19.20
CA PRO A 220 -37.47 -0.42 -18.18
C PRO A 220 -37.54 -1.02 -16.79
N LEU A 221 -36.65 -0.56 -15.91
CA LEU A 221 -36.60 -0.93 -14.51
C LEU A 221 -36.77 0.31 -13.64
N MET A 222 -37.62 0.22 -12.65
CA MET A 222 -37.78 1.29 -11.65
C MET A 222 -36.70 1.17 -10.59
N ILE A 223 -35.76 2.12 -10.57
CA ILE A 223 -34.66 2.20 -9.62
C ILE A 223 -34.63 3.57 -8.96
N GLY A 224 -34.08 3.67 -7.75
CA GLY A 224 -33.98 4.93 -7.01
C GLY A 224 -35.33 5.45 -6.48
N VAL A 225 -36.30 4.57 -6.26
CA VAL A 225 -37.63 4.92 -5.74
C VAL A 225 -37.59 5.12 -4.24
N VAL A 226 -38.55 5.89 -3.73
CA VAL A 226 -38.83 5.97 -2.30
C VAL A 226 -39.54 4.69 -1.84
N GLN A 227 -38.97 4.05 -0.81
CA GLN A 227 -39.57 2.90 -0.13
C GLN A 227 -39.95 3.29 1.29
N ASN A 228 -41.17 2.97 1.67
CA ASN A 228 -41.68 3.23 3.00
C ASN A 228 -41.33 2.10 3.98
N GLN A 229 -41.74 2.22 5.24
CA GLN A 229 -41.44 1.31 6.34
C GLN A 229 -41.86 -0.15 6.09
N ASP A 230 -42.82 -0.40 5.24
CA ASP A 230 -43.33 -1.73 4.89
C ASP A 230 -42.45 -2.50 3.91
N SER A 231 -41.62 -1.81 3.10
CA SER A 231 -40.85 -2.37 2.02
C SER A 231 -39.34 -2.19 2.17
N TYR A 232 -38.83 -1.09 2.76
CA TYR A 232 -37.41 -0.78 2.82
C TYR A 232 -36.57 -1.87 3.49
N MET A 233 -36.96 -2.31 4.70
CA MET A 233 -36.25 -3.36 5.43
C MET A 233 -36.25 -4.69 4.66
N LYS A 234 -37.37 -5.04 4.00
CA LYS A 234 -37.46 -6.25 3.18
C LYS A 234 -36.46 -6.22 2.02
N GLY A 235 -36.39 -5.08 1.32
CA GLY A 235 -35.43 -4.86 0.24
C GLY A 235 -33.98 -4.94 0.72
N LYS A 236 -33.68 -4.35 1.87
CA LYS A 236 -32.33 -4.38 2.46
C LYS A 236 -31.91 -5.80 2.86
N ILE A 237 -32.81 -6.58 3.47
CA ILE A 237 -32.54 -7.96 3.87
C ILE A 237 -32.42 -8.89 2.65
N ALA A 238 -33.18 -8.67 1.58
CA ALA A 238 -33.08 -9.46 0.35
C ALA A 238 -31.69 -9.40 -0.30
N GLN A 239 -30.90 -8.35 -0.02
CA GLN A 239 -29.51 -8.24 -0.50
C GLN A 239 -28.56 -9.29 0.12
N ARG A 240 -28.92 -9.89 1.29
CA ARG A 240 -28.11 -10.94 1.92
C ARG A 240 -27.89 -12.14 1.00
N PHE A 241 -28.82 -12.44 0.11
CA PHE A 241 -28.63 -13.48 -0.91
C PHE A 241 -27.33 -13.29 -1.73
N PHE A 242 -26.94 -12.05 -1.98
CA PHE A 242 -25.70 -11.72 -2.68
C PHE A 242 -24.50 -11.71 -1.73
N TYR A 243 -24.62 -11.03 -0.60
CA TYR A 243 -23.53 -10.84 0.36
C TYR A 243 -23.07 -12.15 1.01
N ASP A 244 -23.99 -13.04 1.36
CA ASP A 244 -23.66 -14.31 2.00
C ASP A 244 -22.86 -15.25 1.08
N ARG A 245 -22.84 -15.00 -0.22
CA ARG A 245 -22.06 -15.74 -1.23
C ARG A 245 -20.68 -15.16 -1.49
N LEU A 246 -20.42 -13.91 -1.09
CA LEU A 246 -19.19 -13.20 -1.44
C LEU A 246 -17.90 -13.88 -0.93
N PRO A 247 -17.84 -14.43 0.30
CA PRO A 247 -16.62 -15.10 0.74
C PRO A 247 -16.18 -16.20 -0.24
N ALA A 248 -17.10 -17.08 -0.63
CA ALA A 248 -16.82 -18.15 -1.57
C ALA A 248 -16.51 -17.64 -2.99
N ILE A 249 -17.09 -16.52 -3.42
CA ILE A 249 -16.78 -15.90 -4.73
C ILE A 249 -15.35 -15.37 -4.74
N VAL A 250 -14.94 -14.66 -3.67
CA VAL A 250 -13.58 -14.12 -3.56
C VAL A 250 -12.56 -15.26 -3.49
N GLU A 251 -12.80 -16.29 -2.68
CA GLU A 251 -11.91 -17.46 -2.58
C GLU A 251 -11.76 -18.17 -3.96
N ARG A 252 -12.85 -18.38 -4.68
CA ARG A 252 -12.77 -18.95 -6.03
C ARG A 252 -12.01 -18.08 -7.02
N ALA A 253 -12.20 -16.76 -6.97
CA ALA A 253 -11.44 -15.83 -7.81
C ALA A 253 -9.95 -15.90 -7.50
N MET A 254 -9.55 -15.95 -6.22
CA MET A 254 -8.17 -16.11 -5.78
C MET A 254 -7.57 -17.45 -6.23
N GLU A 255 -8.30 -18.57 -6.10
CA GLU A 255 -7.84 -19.88 -6.51
C GLU A 255 -7.71 -20.01 -8.04
N GLN A 256 -8.65 -19.44 -8.78
CA GLN A 256 -8.57 -19.37 -10.24
C GLN A 256 -7.37 -18.52 -10.67
N PHE A 257 -7.13 -17.39 -10.01
CA PHE A 257 -5.96 -16.56 -10.27
C PHE A 257 -4.65 -17.32 -10.00
N TYR A 258 -4.59 -18.07 -8.89
CA TYR A 258 -3.44 -18.92 -8.59
C TYR A 258 -3.22 -19.99 -9.67
N SER A 259 -4.27 -20.66 -10.13
CA SER A 259 -4.15 -21.70 -11.17
C SER A 259 -3.58 -21.16 -12.49
N LEU A 260 -3.80 -19.90 -12.79
CA LEU A 260 -3.31 -19.23 -14.00
C LEU A 260 -1.89 -18.67 -13.85
N THR A 261 -1.54 -18.18 -12.66
CA THR A 261 -0.33 -17.35 -12.47
C THR A 261 0.72 -17.95 -11.53
N GLY A 262 0.34 -18.91 -10.68
CA GLY A 262 1.17 -19.40 -9.58
C GLY A 262 1.27 -18.44 -8.39
N ARG A 263 0.68 -17.25 -8.45
CA ARG A 263 0.64 -16.30 -7.33
C ARG A 263 -0.58 -16.56 -6.47
N ARG A 264 -0.33 -16.94 -5.22
CA ARG A 264 -1.37 -17.39 -4.28
C ARG A 264 -1.81 -16.25 -3.38
N TYR A 265 -3.13 -16.05 -3.33
CA TYR A 265 -3.82 -15.15 -2.41
C TYR A 265 -4.85 -15.92 -1.59
N GLY A 266 -5.18 -15.42 -0.42
CA GLY A 266 -6.24 -15.92 0.44
C GLY A 266 -6.97 -14.76 1.12
N LEU A 267 -8.12 -15.03 1.72
CA LEU A 267 -8.84 -14.01 2.51
C LEU A 267 -7.97 -13.51 3.67
N VAL A 268 -7.09 -14.37 4.16
CA VAL A 268 -5.99 -14.08 5.08
C VAL A 268 -4.72 -14.78 4.59
N GLU A 269 -3.56 -14.22 4.89
CA GLU A 269 -2.26 -14.83 4.57
C GLU A 269 -1.47 -15.04 5.85
N ALA A 270 -1.23 -16.30 6.19
CA ALA A 270 -0.44 -16.72 7.33
C ALA A 270 1.05 -16.79 6.97
N TYR A 271 1.91 -16.27 7.83
CA TYR A 271 3.34 -16.34 7.69
C TYR A 271 3.98 -16.94 8.95
N ARG A 272 4.57 -18.14 8.82
CA ARG A 272 5.23 -18.89 9.90
C ARG A 272 4.34 -19.02 11.16
N LEU A 273 3.03 -19.25 10.97
CA LEU A 273 2.05 -19.35 12.05
C LEU A 273 1.87 -20.77 12.58
N GLU A 274 2.21 -21.80 11.84
CA GLU A 274 1.86 -23.20 12.10
C GLU A 274 2.32 -23.69 13.48
N ASP A 275 3.47 -23.22 13.94
CA ASP A 275 4.09 -23.54 15.23
C ASP A 275 4.28 -22.32 16.14
N ALA A 276 3.65 -21.19 15.80
CA ALA A 276 3.84 -19.95 16.53
C ALA A 276 3.15 -19.97 17.91
N ASP A 277 3.77 -19.31 18.88
CA ASP A 277 3.16 -18.99 20.17
C ASP A 277 2.50 -17.59 20.14
N TYR A 278 3.07 -16.67 19.35
CA TYR A 278 2.69 -15.27 19.28
C TYR A 278 2.55 -14.82 17.83
N ALA A 279 1.62 -13.93 17.55
CA ALA A 279 1.47 -13.37 16.21
C ALA A 279 1.26 -11.85 16.21
N ILE A 280 1.75 -11.22 15.14
CA ILE A 280 1.37 -9.86 14.74
C ILE A 280 0.32 -9.99 13.64
N VAL A 281 -0.82 -9.34 13.82
CA VAL A 281 -1.94 -9.33 12.86
C VAL A 281 -2.15 -7.91 12.37
N GLY A 282 -2.35 -7.72 11.07
CA GLY A 282 -2.60 -6.40 10.51
C GLY A 282 -3.00 -6.42 9.05
N MET A 283 -3.05 -5.22 8.46
CA MET A 283 -3.38 -4.95 7.06
C MET A 283 -2.34 -4.02 6.44
N GLY A 284 -2.18 -4.09 5.12
CA GLY A 284 -1.28 -3.22 4.36
C GLY A 284 0.20 -3.52 4.52
N GLY A 285 1.05 -2.59 4.07
CA GLY A 285 2.49 -2.79 3.91
C GLY A 285 3.27 -3.08 5.19
N MET A 286 2.75 -2.67 6.37
CA MET A 286 3.43 -2.96 7.63
C MET A 286 3.58 -4.47 7.92
N VAL A 287 2.69 -5.31 7.34
CA VAL A 287 2.76 -6.75 7.59
C VAL A 287 3.98 -7.38 6.92
N GLU A 288 4.48 -6.84 5.81
CA GLU A 288 5.75 -7.29 5.23
C GLU A 288 6.94 -6.99 6.15
N THR A 289 6.96 -5.81 6.78
CA THR A 289 7.96 -5.51 7.83
C THR A 289 7.82 -6.47 9.02
N ALA A 290 6.59 -6.84 9.39
CA ALA A 290 6.35 -7.84 10.44
C ALA A 290 6.88 -9.22 10.04
N MET A 291 6.70 -9.65 8.79
CA MET A 291 7.25 -10.92 8.28
C MET A 291 8.79 -10.94 8.38
N ALA A 292 9.47 -9.87 7.96
CA ALA A 292 10.93 -9.77 8.10
C ALA A 292 11.38 -9.76 9.58
N THR A 293 10.62 -9.10 10.45
CA THR A 293 10.89 -9.09 11.91
C THR A 293 10.66 -10.47 12.53
N VAL A 294 9.64 -11.21 12.09
CA VAL A 294 9.38 -12.59 12.49
C VAL A 294 10.56 -13.50 12.14
N ASP A 295 11.13 -13.36 10.94
CA ASP A 295 12.32 -14.11 10.55
C ASP A 295 13.48 -13.81 11.51
N TYR A 296 13.76 -12.54 11.79
CA TYR A 296 14.78 -12.14 12.76
C TYR A 296 14.55 -12.75 14.16
N LEU A 297 13.33 -12.65 14.69
CA LEU A 297 12.98 -13.17 16.02
C LEU A 297 13.16 -14.68 16.11
N ARG A 298 12.77 -15.42 15.06
CA ARG A 298 12.93 -16.87 15.00
C ARG A 298 14.39 -17.29 14.87
N ASP A 299 15.10 -16.67 13.94
CA ASP A 299 16.44 -17.11 13.54
C ASP A 299 17.53 -16.64 14.52
N ARG A 300 17.33 -15.49 15.20
CA ARG A 300 18.31 -14.90 16.12
C ARG A 300 17.94 -15.05 17.60
N GLN A 301 16.67 -15.13 17.93
CA GLN A 301 16.21 -15.15 19.32
C GLN A 301 15.45 -16.44 19.69
N ALA A 302 15.24 -17.34 18.75
CA ALA A 302 14.48 -18.58 18.94
C ALA A 302 13.04 -18.33 19.46
N VAL A 303 12.44 -17.20 19.13
CA VAL A 303 11.07 -16.85 19.50
C VAL A 303 10.11 -17.38 18.44
N ARG A 304 9.15 -18.22 18.84
CA ARG A 304 8.12 -18.74 17.93
C ARG A 304 7.06 -17.68 17.65
N ALA A 305 7.44 -16.70 16.82
CA ALA A 305 6.55 -15.66 16.34
C ALA A 305 6.02 -15.97 14.93
N GLY A 306 4.88 -15.41 14.57
CA GLY A 306 4.28 -15.44 13.23
C GLY A 306 3.64 -14.11 12.87
N ALA A 307 3.20 -13.97 11.61
CA ALA A 307 2.42 -12.82 11.16
C ALA A 307 1.17 -13.28 10.39
N LEU A 308 0.11 -12.50 10.46
CA LEU A 308 -1.11 -12.69 9.69
C LEU A 308 -1.49 -11.40 8.98
N HIS A 309 -1.57 -11.44 7.65
CA HIS A 309 -2.16 -10.38 6.85
C HIS A 309 -3.65 -10.65 6.61
N VAL A 310 -4.50 -9.67 6.92
CA VAL A 310 -5.92 -9.72 6.58
C VAL A 310 -6.08 -9.06 5.21
N THR A 311 -6.09 -9.87 4.15
CA THR A 311 -6.23 -9.41 2.77
C THR A 311 -7.65 -8.96 2.50
N CYS A 312 -8.64 -9.71 2.96
CA CYS A 312 -10.06 -9.38 2.78
C CYS A 312 -10.64 -8.85 4.10
N PHE A 313 -10.87 -7.53 4.17
CA PHE A 313 -11.55 -6.94 5.34
C PHE A 313 -13.07 -7.03 5.22
N ARG A 314 -13.60 -7.03 3.99
CA ARG A 314 -15.03 -7.25 3.70
C ARG A 314 -15.16 -8.13 2.44
N PRO A 315 -15.93 -9.21 2.51
CA PRO A 315 -16.56 -9.82 3.68
C PRO A 315 -15.54 -10.23 4.75
N PHE A 316 -15.89 -10.11 6.03
CA PHE A 316 -14.94 -10.38 7.12
C PHE A 316 -14.62 -11.87 7.24
N PRO A 317 -13.35 -12.30 7.18
CA PRO A 317 -12.95 -13.70 7.19
C PRO A 317 -12.78 -14.26 8.60
N GLY A 318 -13.79 -14.10 9.46
CA GLY A 318 -13.75 -14.51 10.87
C GLY A 318 -13.33 -15.97 11.07
N PRO A 319 -13.97 -16.94 10.38
CA PRO A 319 -13.60 -18.35 10.50
C PRO A 319 -12.13 -18.63 10.13
N GLN A 320 -11.62 -18.02 9.07
CA GLN A 320 -10.24 -18.20 8.59
C GLN A 320 -9.23 -17.59 9.57
N ILE A 321 -9.54 -16.43 10.16
CA ILE A 321 -8.69 -15.80 11.19
C ILE A 321 -8.63 -16.68 12.44
N VAL A 322 -9.78 -17.17 12.91
CA VAL A 322 -9.83 -18.05 14.07
C VAL A 322 -9.06 -19.34 13.81
N GLU A 323 -9.26 -19.98 12.64
CA GLU A 323 -8.54 -21.21 12.28
C GLU A 323 -7.03 -21.01 12.29
N ALA A 324 -6.55 -19.91 11.68
CA ALA A 324 -5.12 -19.61 11.60
C ALA A 324 -4.47 -19.27 12.95
N THR A 325 -5.25 -18.81 13.94
CA THR A 325 -4.69 -18.21 15.16
C THR A 325 -5.19 -18.82 16.48
N LYS A 326 -6.13 -19.80 16.46
CA LYS A 326 -6.75 -20.41 17.65
C LYS A 326 -5.74 -21.08 18.60
N HIS A 327 -4.62 -21.56 18.08
CA HIS A 327 -3.59 -22.27 18.85
C HIS A 327 -2.63 -21.33 19.59
N LEU A 328 -2.57 -20.05 19.21
CA LEU A 328 -1.65 -19.07 19.78
C LEU A 328 -1.86 -18.87 21.29
N LYS A 329 -0.81 -18.45 21.98
CA LYS A 329 -0.88 -17.93 23.36
C LYS A 329 -1.45 -16.52 23.36
N ALA A 330 -0.95 -15.68 22.42
CA ALA A 330 -1.41 -14.31 22.26
C ALA A 330 -1.19 -13.81 20.83
N MET A 331 -1.98 -12.79 20.45
CA MET A 331 -1.77 -12.02 19.22
C MET A 331 -1.90 -10.52 19.50
N ALA A 332 -1.17 -9.71 18.76
CA ALA A 332 -1.31 -8.25 18.73
C ALA A 332 -1.85 -7.81 17.37
N VAL A 333 -3.01 -7.19 17.37
CA VAL A 333 -3.61 -6.59 16.17
C VAL A 333 -3.14 -5.15 16.09
N ILE A 334 -2.36 -4.83 15.07
CA ILE A 334 -1.79 -3.51 14.85
C ILE A 334 -2.54 -2.83 13.71
N GLU A 335 -3.09 -1.66 13.99
CA GLU A 335 -3.91 -0.91 13.06
C GLU A 335 -3.36 0.49 12.81
N ARG A 336 -3.40 0.91 11.55
CA ARG A 336 -2.93 2.24 11.11
C ARG A 336 -4.01 3.31 11.36
N MET A 337 -4.55 3.29 12.57
CA MET A 337 -5.56 4.22 13.06
C MET A 337 -5.63 4.22 14.58
N ASP A 338 -6.45 5.11 15.13
CA ASP A 338 -6.80 5.13 16.55
C ASP A 338 -8.27 5.52 16.72
N ASN A 339 -9.01 4.72 17.49
CA ASN A 339 -10.41 4.99 17.81
C ASN A 339 -10.63 5.03 19.33
N PRO A 340 -10.31 6.16 19.98
CA PRO A 340 -10.22 6.24 21.44
C PRO A 340 -11.55 6.11 22.18
N LEU A 341 -12.71 6.31 21.50
CA LEU A 341 -14.04 6.16 22.08
C LEU A 341 -14.62 4.75 21.90
N ALA A 342 -14.01 3.93 21.06
CA ALA A 342 -14.36 2.53 20.92
C ALA A 342 -13.57 1.67 21.94
N GLN A 343 -14.09 0.51 22.24
CA GLN A 343 -13.42 -0.45 23.14
C GLN A 343 -12.15 -1.04 22.52
N SER A 344 -12.05 -1.03 21.20
CA SER A 344 -10.90 -1.47 20.41
C SER A 344 -10.97 -0.81 19.03
N ASN A 345 -9.85 -0.78 18.33
CA ASN A 345 -9.83 -0.43 16.91
C ASN A 345 -10.65 -1.45 16.10
N PRO A 346 -11.16 -1.10 14.91
CA PRO A 346 -12.13 -1.89 14.16
C PRO A 346 -11.72 -3.33 13.84
N LEU A 347 -10.51 -3.56 13.33
CA LEU A 347 -10.05 -4.93 13.05
C LEU A 347 -9.94 -5.76 14.33
N THR A 348 -9.42 -5.17 15.41
CA THR A 348 -9.35 -5.81 16.73
C THR A 348 -10.75 -6.18 17.24
N ALA A 349 -11.74 -5.31 17.08
CA ALA A 349 -13.12 -5.55 17.51
C ALA A 349 -13.75 -6.71 16.73
N GLU A 350 -13.59 -6.74 15.41
CA GLU A 350 -14.08 -7.83 14.54
C GLU A 350 -13.42 -9.19 14.89
N ILE A 351 -12.11 -9.19 15.13
CA ILE A 351 -11.40 -10.42 15.54
C ILE A 351 -11.92 -10.92 16.91
N LYS A 352 -12.12 -10.02 17.86
CA LYS A 352 -12.71 -10.41 19.17
C LYS A 352 -14.11 -10.99 19.02
N ALA A 353 -14.95 -10.39 18.15
CA ALA A 353 -16.27 -10.91 17.82
C ALA A 353 -16.21 -12.29 17.18
N ALA A 354 -15.30 -12.51 16.22
CA ALA A 354 -15.10 -13.80 15.57
C ALA A 354 -14.71 -14.90 16.57
N PHE A 355 -13.83 -14.58 17.52
CA PHE A 355 -13.46 -15.52 18.59
C PHE A 355 -14.61 -15.79 19.58
N ALA A 356 -15.44 -14.79 19.87
CA ALA A 356 -16.62 -14.98 20.70
C ALA A 356 -17.63 -15.91 20.01
N ASP A 357 -17.88 -15.73 18.71
CA ASP A 357 -18.73 -16.60 17.89
C ASP A 357 -18.18 -18.04 17.86
N ALA A 358 -16.88 -18.22 17.64
CA ALA A 358 -16.24 -19.53 17.64
C ALA A 358 -16.37 -20.24 19.01
N LEU A 359 -16.15 -19.51 20.12
CA LEU A 359 -16.29 -20.06 21.46
C LEU A 359 -17.75 -20.45 21.79
N ALA A 360 -18.71 -19.69 21.24
CA ALA A 360 -20.14 -19.99 21.34
C ALA A 360 -20.62 -21.12 20.40
N GLY A 361 -19.74 -21.67 19.54
CA GLY A 361 -20.07 -22.74 18.60
C GLY A 361 -20.92 -22.27 17.40
N ALA A 362 -20.75 -21.02 16.97
CA ALA A 362 -21.47 -20.48 15.81
C ALA A 362 -21.18 -21.32 14.53
N PRO A 363 -22.19 -21.56 13.67
CA PRO A 363 -22.01 -22.32 12.45
C PRO A 363 -20.93 -21.71 11.54
N GLY A 364 -20.07 -22.57 10.97
CA GLY A 364 -18.99 -22.17 10.07
C GLY A 364 -17.69 -21.77 10.77
N TYR A 365 -17.68 -21.65 12.10
CA TYR A 365 -16.47 -21.39 12.87
C TYR A 365 -15.81 -22.70 13.34
N PRO A 366 -14.48 -22.74 13.46
CA PRO A 366 -13.79 -23.85 14.08
C PRO A 366 -14.12 -23.93 15.56
N ALA A 367 -14.19 -25.14 16.11
CA ALA A 367 -14.36 -25.35 17.55
C ALA A 367 -13.10 -24.88 18.30
N ILE A 368 -13.29 -24.13 19.37
CA ILE A 368 -12.22 -23.65 20.26
C ILE A 368 -12.63 -23.80 21.72
N GLU A 369 -11.67 -24.07 22.61
CA GLU A 369 -11.89 -24.16 24.06
C GLU A 369 -11.51 -22.86 24.79
N ARG A 370 -10.69 -22.01 24.14
CA ARG A 370 -10.18 -20.77 24.71
C ARG A 370 -9.93 -19.73 23.63
N ILE A 371 -9.99 -18.48 24.02
CA ILE A 371 -9.57 -17.35 23.18
C ILE A 371 -8.11 -17.01 23.49
N PRO A 372 -7.21 -16.91 22.48
CA PRO A 372 -5.88 -16.34 22.68
C PRO A 372 -5.96 -14.94 23.30
N VAL A 373 -4.91 -14.54 23.99
CA VAL A 373 -4.84 -13.17 24.49
C VAL A 373 -4.74 -12.19 23.32
N ILE A 374 -5.69 -11.26 23.18
CA ILE A 374 -5.74 -10.29 22.10
C ILE A 374 -5.32 -8.91 22.62
N TYR A 375 -4.29 -8.34 21.99
CA TYR A 375 -3.78 -7.00 22.23
C TYR A 375 -4.19 -6.09 21.07
N SER A 376 -4.41 -4.80 21.33
CA SER A 376 -4.74 -3.78 20.33
C SER A 376 -3.64 -2.73 20.29
N GLY A 377 -3.04 -2.51 19.12
CA GLY A 377 -1.99 -1.52 18.90
C GLY A 377 -2.39 -0.48 17.87
N SER A 378 -2.27 0.81 18.22
CA SER A 378 -2.36 1.91 17.25
C SER A 378 -0.97 2.31 16.78
N ALA A 379 -0.72 2.25 15.46
CA ALA A 379 0.59 2.53 14.89
C ALA A 379 0.48 3.06 13.46
N GLY A 380 1.48 3.78 12.99
CA GLY A 380 1.63 4.11 11.58
C GLY A 380 0.67 5.16 11.02
N LEU A 381 -0.24 5.72 11.82
CA LEU A 381 -1.16 6.76 11.39
C LEU A 381 -0.39 8.00 10.90
N GLY A 382 -0.82 8.55 9.77
CA GLY A 382 -0.11 9.64 9.11
C GLY A 382 1.27 9.25 8.57
N SER A 383 1.46 7.99 8.18
CA SER A 383 2.76 7.39 7.81
C SER A 383 3.82 7.48 8.91
N ARG A 384 3.41 7.56 10.19
CA ARG A 384 4.38 7.38 11.26
C ARG A 384 5.10 6.06 11.07
N ASP A 385 6.41 6.08 11.13
CA ASP A 385 7.23 4.93 10.85
C ASP A 385 6.96 3.78 11.84
N ILE A 386 6.77 2.57 11.33
CA ILE A 386 6.65 1.34 12.09
C ILE A 386 7.90 0.51 11.81
N ARG A 387 8.73 0.35 12.79
CA ARG A 387 10.06 -0.23 12.65
C ARG A 387 10.12 -1.67 13.15
N PRO A 388 11.12 -2.46 12.73
CA PRO A 388 11.36 -3.76 13.32
C PRO A 388 11.43 -3.74 14.84
N GLY A 389 12.07 -2.74 15.44
CA GLY A 389 12.14 -2.58 16.90
C GLY A 389 10.77 -2.41 17.57
N ASP A 390 9.84 -1.68 16.94
CA ASP A 390 8.47 -1.53 17.45
C ASP A 390 7.73 -2.89 17.47
N LEU A 391 7.99 -3.71 16.45
CA LEU A 391 7.40 -5.04 16.33
C LEU A 391 8.06 -6.05 17.31
N VAL A 392 9.36 -5.92 17.55
CA VAL A 392 10.05 -6.65 18.63
C VAL A 392 9.42 -6.30 19.98
N ALA A 393 9.28 -5.00 20.31
CA ALA A 393 8.64 -4.56 21.55
C ALA A 393 7.20 -5.09 21.70
N THR A 394 6.47 -5.22 20.61
CA THR A 394 5.12 -5.80 20.58
C THR A 394 5.15 -7.28 21.00
N ILE A 395 6.07 -8.07 20.44
CA ILE A 395 6.23 -9.48 20.81
C ILE A 395 6.70 -9.61 22.28
N GLU A 396 7.66 -8.77 22.71
CA GLU A 396 8.12 -8.74 24.10
C GLU A 396 6.98 -8.42 25.06
N ASN A 397 6.12 -7.45 24.73
CA ASN A 397 4.94 -7.11 25.52
C ASN A 397 3.99 -8.30 25.72
N MET A 398 3.75 -9.09 24.67
CA MET A 398 2.92 -10.29 24.74
C MET A 398 3.56 -11.41 25.59
N ARG A 399 4.89 -11.43 25.69
CA ARG A 399 5.66 -12.44 26.44
C ARG A 399 5.82 -12.12 27.94
N ARG A 400 5.43 -10.93 28.37
CA ARG A 400 5.55 -10.52 29.78
C ARG A 400 4.68 -11.38 30.68
N ASN A 401 5.24 -11.82 31.79
CA ASN A 401 4.55 -12.65 32.79
C ASN A 401 3.38 -11.91 33.47
N ASP A 402 3.47 -10.58 33.58
CA ASP A 402 2.43 -9.70 34.15
C ASP A 402 1.31 -9.38 33.13
N GLY A 403 1.43 -9.89 31.91
CA GLY A 403 0.44 -9.73 30.86
C GLY A 403 0.47 -8.40 30.11
N GLY A 404 1.46 -7.51 30.36
CA GLY A 404 1.68 -6.25 29.66
C GLY A 404 0.43 -5.40 29.33
N PRO A 405 0.55 -4.15 28.88
CA PRO A 405 -0.60 -3.33 28.47
C PRO A 405 -1.34 -3.93 27.27
N ARG A 406 -2.67 -4.06 27.40
CA ARG A 406 -3.54 -4.64 26.38
C ARG A 406 -3.80 -3.72 25.21
N TYR A 407 -3.75 -2.42 25.45
CA TYR A 407 -3.73 -1.39 24.44
C TYR A 407 -2.42 -0.63 24.53
N PHE A 408 -1.84 -0.34 23.38
CA PHE A 408 -0.56 0.36 23.27
C PHE A 408 -0.45 1.14 21.97
N VAL A 409 0.52 2.06 21.91
CA VAL A 409 0.90 2.80 20.71
C VAL A 409 2.35 2.53 20.35
N LEU A 410 2.70 2.63 19.05
CA LEU A 410 4.05 2.40 18.55
C LEU A 410 4.62 3.63 17.83
N GLY A 411 5.95 3.74 17.84
CA GLY A 411 6.69 4.72 17.05
C GLY A 411 6.64 6.16 17.58
N ILE A 412 6.04 6.43 18.72
CA ILE A 412 5.97 7.75 19.36
C ILE A 412 6.41 7.70 20.83
N LYS A 413 6.72 8.86 21.42
CA LYS A 413 6.93 8.98 22.87
C LYS A 413 5.60 9.31 23.52
N HIS A 414 5.07 8.40 24.32
CA HIS A 414 3.80 8.53 25.03
C HIS A 414 3.75 7.54 26.18
N ASP A 415 2.89 7.77 27.18
CA ASP A 415 2.74 6.86 28.33
C ASP A 415 2.19 5.49 27.94
N LEU A 416 1.43 5.41 26.85
CA LEU A 416 0.92 4.17 26.26
C LEU A 416 1.91 3.51 25.29
N ALA A 417 3.08 4.08 25.06
CA ALA A 417 4.02 3.57 24.07
C ALA A 417 4.79 2.35 24.56
N LEU A 418 4.89 1.34 23.71
CA LEU A 418 5.91 0.32 23.88
C LEU A 418 7.25 0.88 23.36
N LEU A 419 8.26 0.79 24.20
CA LEU A 419 9.61 1.21 23.83
C LEU A 419 10.42 0.00 23.38
N PRO A 420 11.03 0.05 22.18
CA PRO A 420 11.84 -1.06 21.69
C PRO A 420 13.11 -1.24 22.54
N SER A 421 13.41 -2.48 22.90
CA SER A 421 14.67 -2.87 23.54
C SER A 421 15.84 -2.84 22.55
N GLU A 422 15.54 -3.12 21.28
CA GLU A 422 16.44 -3.10 20.14
C GLU A 422 15.70 -2.68 18.87
N ASP A 423 16.44 -2.31 17.83
CA ASP A 423 15.89 -1.98 16.51
C ASP A 423 16.78 -2.68 15.44
N PRO A 424 16.53 -3.98 15.20
CA PRO A 424 17.38 -4.77 14.32
C PRO A 424 17.30 -4.33 12.87
N ASP A 425 18.41 -4.48 12.15
CA ASP A 425 18.40 -4.45 10.69
C ASP A 425 17.89 -5.80 10.18
N VAL A 426 16.75 -5.78 9.51
CA VAL A 426 16.10 -6.97 8.94
C VAL A 426 16.14 -6.97 7.40
N GLN A 427 17.01 -6.15 6.81
CA GLN A 427 17.26 -6.18 5.39
C GLN A 427 17.94 -7.49 4.97
N PRO A 428 17.76 -7.97 3.74
CA PRO A 428 18.51 -9.10 3.21
C PRO A 428 20.03 -8.91 3.32
N ALA A 429 20.77 -9.99 3.51
CA ALA A 429 22.23 -9.92 3.57
C ALA A 429 22.82 -9.38 2.25
N GLY A 430 23.83 -8.51 2.35
CA GLY A 430 24.47 -7.88 1.18
C GLY A 430 23.63 -6.78 0.51
N THR A 431 22.62 -6.27 1.21
CA THR A 431 21.83 -5.12 0.75
C THR A 431 22.69 -3.87 0.66
N PHE A 432 22.56 -3.12 -0.44
CA PHE A 432 23.05 -1.74 -0.57
C PHE A 432 21.90 -0.77 -0.29
N SER A 433 22.15 0.23 0.53
CA SER A 433 21.14 1.23 0.96
C SER A 433 21.63 2.66 0.76
N MET A 434 20.75 3.50 0.20
CA MET A 434 21.03 4.92 -0.05
C MET A 434 19.92 5.80 0.54
N ARG A 435 20.32 6.92 1.14
CA ARG A 435 19.41 8.00 1.55
C ARG A 435 19.91 9.33 1.02
N GLY A 436 19.27 9.85 0.00
CA GLY A 436 19.62 11.13 -0.58
C GLY A 436 18.87 12.31 0.05
N HIS A 437 19.52 13.47 0.06
CA HIS A 437 18.95 14.75 0.51
C HIS A 437 18.99 15.77 -0.61
N SER A 438 17.85 16.41 -0.89
CA SER A 438 17.67 17.36 -1.98
C SER A 438 16.62 18.41 -1.64
N ILE A 439 16.33 19.26 -2.61
CA ILE A 439 15.19 20.19 -2.57
C ILE A 439 14.12 19.70 -3.56
N GLY A 440 12.86 19.78 -3.17
CA GLY A 440 11.73 19.40 -4.03
C GLY A 440 11.73 20.21 -5.34
N GLY A 441 11.62 19.51 -6.46
CA GLY A 441 11.64 20.09 -7.80
C GLY A 441 12.98 19.96 -8.56
N PHE A 442 14.07 19.51 -7.92
CA PHE A 442 15.38 19.33 -8.56
C PHE A 442 15.55 18.00 -9.30
N GLY A 443 14.48 17.24 -9.48
CA GLY A 443 14.50 15.99 -10.24
C GLY A 443 15.08 14.78 -9.50
N SER A 444 15.57 14.93 -8.28
CA SER A 444 16.23 13.86 -7.51
C SER A 444 15.35 12.65 -7.25
N VAL A 445 14.05 12.86 -6.98
CA VAL A 445 13.07 11.77 -6.82
C VAL A 445 12.89 11.00 -8.13
N THR A 446 12.78 11.70 -9.25
CA THR A 446 12.67 11.08 -10.59
C THR A 446 13.94 10.30 -10.91
N THR A 447 15.11 10.87 -10.63
CA THR A 447 16.39 10.17 -10.83
C THR A 447 16.48 8.90 -9.99
N ASN A 448 16.07 8.95 -8.73
CA ASN A 448 16.05 7.76 -7.87
C ASN A 448 15.17 6.65 -8.45
N LYS A 449 14.02 7.00 -9.04
CA LYS A 449 13.17 6.06 -9.77
C LYS A 449 13.88 5.46 -10.99
N VAL A 450 14.58 6.30 -11.77
CA VAL A 450 15.37 5.85 -12.93
C VAL A 450 16.50 4.91 -12.49
N ILE A 451 17.22 5.24 -11.41
CA ILE A 451 18.27 4.36 -10.87
C ILE A 451 17.68 3.00 -10.48
N ALA A 452 16.55 2.99 -9.74
CA ALA A 452 15.87 1.76 -9.35
C ALA A 452 15.49 0.92 -10.57
N THR A 453 14.91 1.55 -11.60
CA THR A 453 14.53 0.86 -12.84
C THR A 453 15.75 0.27 -13.56
N ILE A 454 16.81 1.05 -13.74
CA ILE A 454 18.04 0.56 -14.37
C ILE A 454 18.64 -0.62 -13.60
N VAL A 455 18.74 -0.50 -12.27
CA VAL A 455 19.33 -1.55 -11.43
C VAL A 455 18.48 -2.83 -11.48
N GLY A 456 17.18 -2.71 -11.45
CA GLY A 456 16.31 -3.87 -11.51
C GLY A 456 16.26 -4.52 -12.91
N ASP A 457 16.12 -3.71 -13.96
CA ASP A 457 15.95 -4.22 -15.33
C ASP A 457 17.26 -4.77 -15.93
N LEU A 458 18.38 -4.02 -15.76
CA LEU A 458 19.65 -4.43 -16.37
C LEU A 458 20.41 -5.45 -15.54
N PHE A 459 20.35 -5.36 -14.22
CA PHE A 459 21.12 -6.24 -13.33
C PHE A 459 20.27 -7.33 -12.69
N GLY A 460 18.95 -7.31 -12.88
CA GLY A 460 18.04 -8.31 -12.32
C GLY A 460 17.95 -8.30 -10.78
N LEU A 461 18.39 -7.20 -10.14
CA LEU A 461 18.39 -7.08 -8.69
C LEU A 461 17.01 -6.66 -8.17
N LYS A 462 16.77 -6.92 -6.90
CA LYS A 462 15.59 -6.44 -6.20
C LYS A 462 15.82 -5.02 -5.75
N VAL A 463 14.84 -4.16 -6.00
CA VAL A 463 14.90 -2.74 -5.67
C VAL A 463 13.68 -2.30 -4.89
N GLN A 464 13.89 -1.31 -4.03
CA GLN A 464 12.81 -0.56 -3.40
C GLN A 464 13.22 0.91 -3.36
N ALA A 465 12.40 1.80 -3.93
CA ALA A 465 12.71 3.22 -3.99
C ALA A 465 11.48 4.06 -3.65
N TYR A 466 11.62 4.99 -2.71
CA TYR A 466 10.52 5.86 -2.28
C TYR A 466 11.01 7.25 -1.87
N PRO A 467 10.18 8.29 -2.09
CA PRO A 467 10.45 9.64 -1.61
C PRO A 467 9.88 9.85 -0.20
N LYS A 468 10.50 10.76 0.54
CA LYS A 468 9.93 11.35 1.74
C LYS A 468 9.90 12.87 1.58
N TYR A 469 8.74 13.40 1.28
CA TYR A 469 8.50 14.85 1.19
C TYR A 469 7.24 15.21 1.98
N GLY A 470 7.14 16.50 2.35
CA GLY A 470 5.92 17.03 2.97
C GLY A 470 4.78 17.22 1.95
N SER A 471 3.67 17.81 2.39
CA SER A 471 2.53 18.13 1.54
C SER A 471 2.89 19.06 0.37
N GLU A 472 3.91 19.91 0.54
CA GLU A 472 4.45 20.79 -0.49
C GLU A 472 5.60 20.12 -1.23
N LYS A 473 5.43 19.92 -2.54
CA LYS A 473 6.36 19.14 -3.37
C LYS A 473 7.51 19.96 -3.96
N LYS A 474 7.49 21.31 -3.89
CA LYS A 474 8.51 22.18 -4.50
C LYS A 474 9.12 23.13 -3.48
N GLY A 475 10.44 23.32 -3.56
CA GLY A 475 11.18 24.29 -2.79
C GLY A 475 11.48 23.91 -1.33
N LEU A 476 10.98 22.79 -0.83
CA LEU A 476 11.24 22.30 0.51
C LEU A 476 12.23 21.12 0.53
N PRO A 477 12.93 20.90 1.65
CA PRO A 477 13.81 19.75 1.84
C PRO A 477 13.09 18.45 1.57
N THR A 478 13.72 17.59 0.77
CA THR A 478 13.19 16.29 0.35
C THR A 478 14.26 15.24 0.59
N SER A 479 13.87 14.11 1.15
CA SER A 479 14.69 12.90 1.20
C SER A 479 14.15 11.84 0.26
N TYR A 480 15.04 11.01 -0.26
CA TYR A 480 14.68 9.87 -1.08
C TYR A 480 15.54 8.68 -0.69
N TYR A 481 14.96 7.49 -0.83
CA TYR A 481 15.57 6.26 -0.37
C TYR A 481 15.65 5.27 -1.51
N LEU A 482 16.72 4.48 -1.55
CA LEU A 482 16.91 3.35 -2.46
C LEU A 482 17.51 2.20 -1.66
N THR A 483 16.92 1.03 -1.85
CA THR A 483 17.45 -0.25 -1.37
C THR A 483 17.63 -1.16 -2.56
N VAL A 484 18.79 -1.84 -2.64
CA VAL A 484 19.12 -2.80 -3.68
C VAL A 484 19.59 -4.09 -3.01
N ALA A 485 19.02 -5.23 -3.39
CA ALA A 485 19.35 -6.53 -2.83
C ALA A 485 19.27 -7.64 -3.87
N THR A 486 19.85 -8.79 -3.57
CA THR A 486 19.68 -10.02 -4.39
C THR A 486 18.38 -10.74 -4.07
N GLU A 487 17.86 -10.53 -2.86
CA GLU A 487 16.62 -11.14 -2.37
C GLU A 487 15.52 -10.08 -2.21
N ARG A 488 14.27 -10.54 -2.05
CA ARG A 488 13.11 -9.65 -1.89
C ARG A 488 13.24 -8.77 -0.66
N ILE A 489 13.05 -7.47 -0.85
CA ILE A 489 13.00 -6.47 0.22
C ILE A 489 11.57 -6.44 0.76
N ARG A 490 11.40 -6.67 2.06
CA ARG A 490 10.09 -6.71 2.74
C ARG A 490 9.84 -5.54 3.68
N THR A 491 10.84 -4.69 3.90
CA THR A 491 10.70 -3.57 4.84
C THR A 491 9.97 -2.40 4.21
N HIS A 492 8.93 -1.91 4.86
CA HIS A 492 8.20 -0.69 4.52
C HIS A 492 8.37 0.37 5.62
N CYS A 493 9.61 0.61 6.01
CA CYS A 493 10.01 1.60 7.02
C CYS A 493 11.22 2.42 6.54
N GLU A 494 11.47 3.55 7.20
CA GLU A 494 12.61 4.40 6.87
C GLU A 494 13.95 3.70 7.13
N LEU A 495 14.89 3.84 6.19
CA LEU A 495 16.24 3.34 6.35
C LEU A 495 16.99 4.13 7.42
N ARG A 496 17.40 3.47 8.50
CA ARG A 496 18.27 4.06 9.52
C ARG A 496 19.75 3.82 9.25
N GLN A 497 20.05 2.66 8.69
CA GLN A 497 21.42 2.32 8.25
C GLN A 497 21.48 2.46 6.73
N VAL A 498 22.52 3.13 6.24
CA VAL A 498 22.73 3.36 4.80
C VAL A 498 24.22 3.29 4.49
N ASP A 499 24.54 2.89 3.27
CA ASP A 499 25.93 2.78 2.77
C ASP A 499 26.35 4.04 2.04
N PHE A 500 25.39 4.76 1.45
CA PHE A 500 25.63 5.95 0.64
C PHE A 500 24.65 7.07 0.94
N VAL A 501 25.17 8.29 1.05
CA VAL A 501 24.37 9.52 1.28
C VAL A 501 24.73 10.58 0.24
N PRO A 502 23.95 10.71 -0.85
CA PRO A 502 24.08 11.85 -1.76
C PRO A 502 23.39 13.11 -1.18
N LEU A 503 24.18 14.18 -1.04
CA LEU A 503 23.71 15.51 -0.68
C LEU A 503 23.66 16.39 -1.94
N ASN A 504 22.49 16.42 -2.57
CA ASN A 504 22.22 17.31 -3.71
C ASN A 504 22.13 18.78 -3.27
N ASP A 505 21.95 19.02 -1.97
CA ASP A 505 21.98 20.32 -1.32
C ASP A 505 22.80 20.21 -0.02
N ILE A 506 23.91 20.93 0.05
CA ILE A 506 24.79 20.96 1.22
C ILE A 506 24.09 21.54 2.47
N ASN A 507 23.03 22.35 2.28
CA ASN A 507 22.23 22.87 3.39
C ASN A 507 21.51 21.78 4.19
N ALA A 508 21.45 20.54 3.72
CA ALA A 508 20.99 19.40 4.51
C ALA A 508 21.71 19.30 5.87
N PHE A 509 22.99 19.71 5.97
CA PHE A 509 23.72 19.79 7.23
C PHE A 509 23.14 20.79 8.23
N ASN A 510 22.44 21.84 7.78
CA ASN A 510 21.81 22.85 8.62
C ASN A 510 20.42 22.43 9.11
N LEU A 511 19.81 21.47 8.43
CA LEU A 511 18.46 20.97 8.71
C LEU A 511 18.46 19.78 9.67
N GLY A 512 19.61 19.15 9.86
CA GLY A 512 19.78 18.00 10.71
C GLY A 512 21.11 17.31 10.51
N ASN A 513 21.18 16.02 10.89
CA ASN A 513 22.36 15.19 10.66
C ASN A 513 22.13 14.23 9.47
N PRO A 514 22.48 14.60 8.23
CA PRO A 514 22.28 13.74 7.07
C PRO A 514 23.17 12.48 7.10
N LEU A 515 24.25 12.46 7.92
CA LEU A 515 25.14 11.32 8.09
C LEU A 515 24.67 10.34 9.17
N ALA A 516 23.50 10.58 9.80
CA ALA A 516 22.97 9.65 10.79
C ALA A 516 22.78 8.25 10.18
N GLY A 517 23.35 7.22 10.81
CA GLY A 517 23.24 5.84 10.34
C GLY A 517 24.08 5.48 9.11
N LEU A 518 24.90 6.39 8.59
CA LEU A 518 25.83 6.03 7.52
C LEU A 518 26.85 5.01 8.04
N ALA A 519 27.05 3.94 7.30
CA ALA A 519 27.92 2.82 7.68
C ALA A 519 29.37 3.25 7.89
N VAL A 520 30.11 2.48 8.69
CA VAL A 520 31.56 2.66 8.83
C VAL A 520 32.24 2.34 7.49
N GLY A 521 33.04 3.25 6.97
CA GLY A 521 33.62 3.15 5.62
C GLY A 521 32.63 3.50 4.50
N GLY A 522 31.40 3.89 4.83
CA GLY A 522 30.40 4.34 3.88
C GLY A 522 30.80 5.62 3.14
N MET A 523 29.94 6.08 2.24
CA MET A 523 30.27 7.16 1.32
C MET A 523 29.24 8.31 1.41
N VAL A 524 29.73 9.56 1.41
CA VAL A 524 28.91 10.77 1.24
C VAL A 524 29.33 11.49 -0.04
N PHE A 525 28.36 11.80 -0.88
CA PHE A 525 28.54 12.66 -2.05
C PHE A 525 28.00 14.06 -1.73
N ILE A 526 28.74 15.12 -2.10
CA ILE A 526 28.36 16.51 -1.85
C ILE A 526 28.36 17.27 -3.18
N GLN A 527 27.17 17.77 -3.56
CA GLN A 527 27.05 18.80 -4.60
C GLN A 527 27.70 20.09 -4.13
N THR A 528 28.70 20.59 -4.85
CA THR A 528 29.37 21.84 -4.52
C THR A 528 30.14 22.41 -5.72
N ASP A 529 30.23 23.74 -5.79
CA ASP A 529 31.03 24.50 -6.73
C ASP A 529 32.53 24.54 -6.37
N LYS A 530 32.89 23.99 -5.22
CA LYS A 530 34.29 23.96 -4.74
C LYS A 530 35.07 22.83 -5.42
N THR A 531 36.28 23.14 -5.85
CA THR A 531 37.09 22.23 -6.68
C THR A 531 38.22 21.55 -5.91
N THR A 532 38.61 22.08 -4.74
CA THR A 532 39.68 21.51 -3.93
C THR A 532 39.14 20.80 -2.67
N PRO A 533 39.79 19.72 -2.21
CA PRO A 533 39.38 19.03 -0.98
C PRO A 533 39.31 19.95 0.24
N GLU A 534 40.24 20.91 0.36
CA GLU A 534 40.32 21.87 1.46
C GLU A 534 39.12 22.79 1.48
N GLU A 535 38.70 23.30 0.32
CA GLU A 535 37.52 24.18 0.21
C GLU A 535 36.24 23.41 0.53
N VAL A 536 36.08 22.19 0.02
CA VAL A 536 34.94 21.31 0.33
C VAL A 536 34.89 21.04 1.83
N TRP A 537 36.03 20.70 2.43
CA TRP A 537 36.13 20.42 3.87
C TRP A 537 35.70 21.58 4.74
N THR A 538 36.02 22.84 4.35
CA THR A 538 35.59 24.04 5.11
C THR A 538 34.07 24.20 5.16
N ARG A 539 33.34 23.71 4.16
CA ARG A 539 31.86 23.81 4.08
C ARG A 539 31.14 22.78 4.96
N ILE A 540 31.84 21.76 5.42
CA ILE A 540 31.27 20.70 6.25
C ILE A 540 31.28 21.19 7.72
N PRO A 541 30.14 21.10 8.46
CA PRO A 541 30.12 21.47 9.87
C PRO A 541 30.98 20.57 10.75
N ASP A 542 31.47 21.07 11.88
CA ASP A 542 32.42 20.35 12.74
C ASP A 542 31.86 19.06 13.32
N TYR A 543 30.55 18.99 13.60
CA TYR A 543 29.91 17.75 14.04
C TYR A 543 29.98 16.67 12.96
N ALA A 544 29.77 17.05 11.70
CA ALA A 544 29.81 16.11 10.57
C ALA A 544 31.26 15.70 10.26
N LYS A 545 32.24 16.63 10.36
CA LYS A 545 33.68 16.32 10.24
C LYS A 545 34.12 15.26 11.24
N ARG A 546 33.60 15.34 12.48
CA ARG A 546 33.88 14.35 13.53
C ARG A 546 33.34 12.98 13.12
N ILE A 547 32.06 12.89 12.71
CA ILE A 547 31.42 11.66 12.26
C ILE A 547 32.18 11.04 11.07
N ILE A 548 32.57 11.87 10.09
CA ILE A 548 33.34 11.43 8.91
C ILE A 548 34.66 10.77 9.33
N ARG A 549 35.40 11.40 10.26
CA ARG A 549 36.68 10.82 10.75
C ARG A 549 36.46 9.56 11.58
N GLU A 550 35.54 9.58 12.54
CA GLU A 550 35.28 8.45 13.43
C GLU A 550 34.79 7.22 12.67
N ARG A 551 33.95 7.41 11.66
CA ARG A 551 33.38 6.32 10.85
C ARG A 551 34.16 6.05 9.57
N ARG A 552 35.26 6.75 9.31
CA ARG A 552 36.10 6.62 8.09
C ARG A 552 35.28 6.76 6.80
N ILE A 553 34.35 7.71 6.77
CA ILE A 553 33.47 7.97 5.64
C ILE A 553 34.28 8.55 4.48
N GLN A 554 34.07 8.03 3.28
CA GLN A 554 34.62 8.58 2.05
C GLN A 554 33.78 9.80 1.63
N VAL A 555 34.46 10.91 1.29
CA VAL A 555 33.80 12.14 0.82
C VAL A 555 34.08 12.31 -0.67
N LEU A 556 33.03 12.35 -1.46
CA LEU A 556 33.07 12.69 -2.88
C LEU A 556 32.43 14.06 -3.08
N ALA A 557 32.95 14.84 -4.00
CA ALA A 557 32.41 16.15 -4.34
C ALA A 557 32.47 16.40 -5.85
N LEU A 558 31.40 17.00 -6.41
CA LEU A 558 31.32 17.34 -7.82
C LEU A 558 30.31 18.49 -8.00
N ASP A 559 30.60 19.38 -8.96
CA ASP A 559 29.65 20.42 -9.37
C ASP A 559 28.66 19.88 -10.41
N THR A 560 27.62 19.21 -9.93
CA THR A 560 26.55 18.66 -10.79
C THR A 560 25.71 19.78 -11.42
N VAL A 561 25.66 20.96 -10.82
CA VAL A 561 24.95 22.13 -11.36
C VAL A 561 25.65 22.63 -12.62
N LYS A 562 26.96 22.75 -12.60
CA LYS A 562 27.77 23.14 -13.76
C LYS A 562 27.58 22.15 -14.91
N ILE A 563 27.71 20.86 -14.63
CA ILE A 563 27.56 19.79 -15.64
C ILE A 563 26.13 19.82 -16.22
N ALA A 564 25.12 19.93 -15.38
CA ALA A 564 23.73 20.02 -15.83
C ALA A 564 23.48 21.24 -16.72
N ARG A 565 24.06 22.39 -16.38
CA ARG A 565 23.94 23.62 -17.16
C ARG A 565 24.63 23.51 -18.52
N GLU A 566 25.79 22.88 -18.60
CA GLU A 566 26.52 22.65 -19.84
C GLU A 566 25.81 21.65 -20.77
N ALA A 567 25.06 20.71 -20.21
CA ALA A 567 24.35 19.67 -20.95
C ALA A 567 22.88 20.02 -21.27
N ALA A 568 22.27 20.95 -20.54
CA ALA A 568 20.84 21.28 -20.71
C ALA A 568 20.58 22.07 -22.01
N SER A 569 19.53 21.69 -22.74
CA SER A 569 19.09 22.38 -23.96
C SER A 569 18.20 23.60 -23.66
N SER A 570 17.75 23.78 -22.43
CA SER A 570 16.96 24.95 -22.01
C SER A 570 17.12 25.20 -20.50
N PRO A 571 16.92 26.44 -20.00
CA PRO A 571 17.01 26.78 -18.59
C PRO A 571 16.10 25.95 -17.68
N ASP A 572 14.91 25.59 -18.14
CA ASP A 572 13.95 24.79 -17.39
C ASP A 572 14.45 23.36 -17.14
N LEU A 573 15.33 22.86 -18.00
CA LEU A 573 15.92 21.54 -17.87
C LEU A 573 17.16 21.53 -16.98
N GLU A 574 17.85 22.67 -16.77
CA GLU A 574 19.07 22.73 -15.94
C GLU A 574 18.82 22.15 -14.54
N GLN A 575 17.74 22.52 -13.88
CA GLN A 575 17.41 22.03 -12.54
C GLN A 575 17.10 20.52 -12.53
N ARG A 576 16.36 20.04 -13.53
CA ARG A 576 15.95 18.63 -13.62
C ARG A 576 17.12 17.72 -13.99
N MET A 577 18.05 18.21 -14.80
CA MET A 577 19.24 17.43 -15.23
C MET A 577 20.26 17.24 -14.13
N GLN A 578 20.24 18.03 -13.05
CA GLN A 578 21.12 17.77 -11.90
C GLN A 578 20.92 16.36 -11.32
N GLY A 579 19.69 15.87 -11.31
CA GLY A 579 19.41 14.50 -10.92
C GLY A 579 20.06 13.48 -11.88
N ILE A 580 20.05 13.73 -13.19
CA ILE A 580 20.66 12.83 -14.19
C ILE A 580 22.19 12.76 -14.02
N VAL A 581 22.84 13.87 -13.66
CA VAL A 581 24.28 13.84 -13.37
C VAL A 581 24.59 12.92 -12.19
N LEU A 582 23.70 12.89 -11.17
CA LEU A 582 23.84 11.96 -10.04
C LEU A 582 23.78 10.48 -10.47
N LEU A 583 23.06 10.16 -11.55
CA LEU A 583 23.02 8.80 -12.11
C LEU A 583 24.39 8.33 -12.58
N GLY A 584 25.26 9.25 -12.99
CA GLY A 584 26.61 8.96 -13.45
C GLY A 584 27.67 8.82 -12.35
N ILE A 585 27.31 9.19 -11.11
CA ILE A 585 28.17 9.08 -9.91
C ILE A 585 28.02 7.72 -9.26
#